data_1690c9a0d89587f8a0e6cb7e9ad05bcd
#
_entry.id   1690c9a0d89587f8a0e6cb7e9ad05bcd
#
_cell.length_a   1.000
_cell.length_b   1.000
_cell.length_c   1.000
_cell.angle_alpha   90.00
_cell.angle_beta   90.00
_cell.angle_gamma   90.00
#
_symmetry.space_group_name_H-M   'P 1'
#
loop_
_entity.id
_entity.type
_entity.pdbx_description
1 polymer ?
#
loop_
_entity_poly.entity_id
_entity_poly.type
_entity_poly.pdbx_seq_one_letter_code
_entity_poly.pdbx_strand_id
1 'polypeptide(L)'
;MPVSLLLVGRTRLSRIWSSRDNDMKRRLILVTVVVLTVVVVASWARQEMAVESRDQALTGDDLRILQRADSLLKDVSVWNRHDDRACADDEAAGKWSLFCALQKADREILGEYQHRNVALQEVRFAIQDATRDRQTEMVIRALRQFSLPHRLMDFNNLPETRFEDVKQVLRVATERVGARLNRPKQQGHLPPNKRLQPSGR
;
A
#
# COMPACT_ATOMS: atom_id res chain seq x y z
N MET A 1 -75.11 8.79 -53.83
CA MET A 1 -73.89 9.59 -53.71
C MET A 1 -73.46 9.57 -52.25
N PRO A 2 -72.46 8.86 -51.86
CA PRO A 2 -71.93 8.90 -50.47
C PRO A 2 -70.75 9.82 -50.33
N VAL A 3 -70.77 10.61 -49.31
CA VAL A 3 -69.68 11.55 -48.88
C VAL A 3 -68.69 10.77 -48.05
N SER A 4 -67.44 10.67 -48.52
CA SER A 4 -66.31 10.14 -47.79
C SER A 4 -65.76 11.19 -46.84
N LEU A 5 -65.83 10.95 -45.56
CA LEU A 5 -65.18 11.76 -44.54
C LEU A 5 -63.77 11.24 -44.28
N LEU A 6 -62.74 12.09 -44.58
CA LEU A 6 -61.32 11.89 -44.31
C LEU A 6 -60.99 12.04 -42.81
N LEU A 7 -60.61 10.94 -42.18
CA LEU A 7 -60.00 10.92 -40.84
C LEU A 7 -58.46 10.89 -40.98
N VAL A 8 -57.85 12.06 -41.04
CA VAL A 8 -56.40 12.19 -41.04
C VAL A 8 -56.00 13.01 -39.82
N GLY A 9 -55.14 12.46 -38.99
CA GLY A 9 -54.28 13.27 -38.12
C GLY A 9 -54.44 13.15 -36.62
N ARG A 10 -54.14 11.98 -36.01
CA ARG A 10 -53.96 11.93 -34.55
C ARG A 10 -52.82 11.07 -34.00
N THR A 11 -51.84 10.70 -34.80
CA THR A 11 -50.83 9.70 -34.36
C THR A 11 -49.37 10.20 -34.29
N ARG A 12 -49.06 11.51 -34.52
CA ARG A 12 -47.68 11.99 -34.52
C ARG A 12 -47.17 12.62 -33.21
N LEU A 13 -48.03 13.07 -32.32
CA LEU A 13 -47.60 13.76 -31.10
C LEU A 13 -47.20 12.84 -29.94
N SER A 14 -47.70 11.63 -29.87
CA SER A 14 -47.41 10.68 -28.78
C SER A 14 -45.99 10.07 -28.85
N ARG A 15 -45.37 9.99 -30.03
CA ARG A 15 -44.04 9.41 -30.18
C ARG A 15 -42.90 10.34 -29.78
N ILE A 16 -43.09 11.64 -29.82
CA ILE A 16 -42.05 12.63 -29.48
C ILE A 16 -41.84 12.70 -27.97
N TRP A 17 -42.89 12.53 -27.18
CA TRP A 17 -42.80 12.55 -25.71
C TRP A 17 -42.10 11.29 -25.14
N SER A 18 -42.32 10.12 -25.70
CA SER A 18 -41.68 8.88 -25.24
C SER A 18 -40.16 8.84 -25.47
N SER A 19 -39.68 9.48 -26.53
CA SER A 19 -38.26 9.52 -26.85
C SER A 19 -37.45 10.39 -25.87
N ARG A 20 -38.00 11.52 -25.47
CA ARG A 20 -37.34 12.49 -24.57
C ARG A 20 -37.17 11.95 -23.13
N ASP A 21 -38.15 11.16 -22.69
CA ASP A 21 -38.14 10.55 -21.35
C ASP A 21 -37.09 9.42 -21.24
N ASN A 22 -36.88 8.67 -22.32
CA ASN A 22 -35.85 7.63 -22.39
C ASN A 22 -34.43 8.19 -22.45
N ASP A 23 -34.23 9.32 -23.13
CA ASP A 23 -32.93 9.98 -23.19
C ASP A 23 -32.54 10.59 -21.81
N MET A 24 -33.50 11.15 -21.11
CA MET A 24 -33.29 11.67 -19.77
C MET A 24 -32.92 10.55 -18.77
N LYS A 25 -33.62 9.42 -18.83
CA LYS A 25 -33.33 8.23 -18.00
C LYS A 25 -31.93 7.65 -18.30
N ARG A 26 -31.55 7.56 -19.58
CA ARG A 26 -30.24 7.10 -20.01
C ARG A 26 -29.14 8.02 -19.50
N ARG A 27 -29.30 9.35 -19.57
CA ARG A 27 -28.34 10.32 -19.03
C ARG A 27 -28.22 10.21 -17.51
N LEU A 28 -29.33 10.03 -16.81
CA LEU A 28 -29.34 9.84 -15.35
C LEU A 28 -28.58 8.57 -14.96
N ILE A 29 -28.82 7.46 -15.62
CA ILE A 29 -28.12 6.18 -15.40
C ILE A 29 -26.63 6.34 -15.65
N LEU A 30 -26.23 6.98 -16.75
CA LEU A 30 -24.81 7.21 -17.06
C LEU A 30 -24.11 8.06 -15.99
N VAL A 31 -24.74 9.14 -15.55
CA VAL A 31 -24.18 9.99 -14.48
C VAL A 31 -24.05 9.20 -13.17
N THR A 32 -25.04 8.40 -12.82
CA THR A 32 -25.00 7.57 -11.60
C THR A 32 -23.88 6.53 -11.65
N VAL A 33 -23.68 5.87 -12.80
CA VAL A 33 -22.60 4.90 -12.99
C VAL A 33 -21.23 5.57 -12.88
N VAL A 34 -21.04 6.75 -13.51
CA VAL A 34 -19.79 7.49 -13.44
C VAL A 34 -19.49 7.93 -11.99
N VAL A 35 -20.48 8.44 -11.27
CA VAL A 35 -20.31 8.83 -9.86
C VAL A 35 -19.95 7.62 -9.00
N LEU A 36 -20.61 6.49 -9.17
CA LEU A 36 -20.31 5.26 -8.43
C LEU A 36 -18.89 4.75 -8.72
N THR A 37 -18.46 4.76 -9.98
CA THR A 37 -17.09 4.34 -10.33
C THR A 37 -16.04 5.28 -9.73
N VAL A 38 -16.25 6.59 -9.75
CA VAL A 38 -15.34 7.56 -9.12
C VAL A 38 -15.27 7.34 -7.60
N VAL A 39 -16.39 7.10 -6.93
CA VAL A 39 -16.42 6.84 -5.48
C VAL A 39 -15.69 5.54 -5.14
N VAL A 40 -15.88 4.48 -5.91
CA VAL A 40 -15.18 3.21 -5.71
C VAL A 40 -13.69 3.39 -5.90
N VAL A 41 -13.25 4.01 -6.98
CA VAL A 41 -11.81 4.26 -7.25
C VAL A 41 -11.18 5.14 -6.16
N ALA A 42 -11.88 6.20 -5.72
CA ALA A 42 -11.40 7.06 -4.64
C ALA A 42 -11.32 6.33 -3.29
N SER A 43 -12.21 5.37 -3.03
CA SER A 43 -12.18 4.55 -1.81
C SER A 43 -10.99 3.59 -1.82
N TRP A 44 -10.67 2.98 -2.94
CA TRP A 44 -9.50 2.12 -3.10
C TRP A 44 -8.19 2.90 -2.93
N ALA A 45 -8.08 4.08 -3.55
CA ALA A 45 -6.91 4.94 -3.41
C ALA A 45 -6.68 5.40 -1.95
N ARG A 46 -7.74 5.67 -1.19
CA ARG A 46 -7.63 6.01 0.24
C ARG A 46 -7.16 4.83 1.09
N GLN A 47 -7.57 3.62 0.75
CA GLN A 47 -7.18 2.42 1.50
C GLN A 47 -5.69 2.10 1.33
N GLU A 48 -5.11 2.36 0.16
CA GLU A 48 -3.67 2.20 -0.07
C GLU A 48 -2.83 3.24 0.69
N MET A 49 -3.29 4.50 0.82
CA MET A 49 -2.56 5.55 1.53
C MET A 49 -2.59 5.40 3.06
N ALA A 50 -3.61 4.75 3.62
CA ALA A 50 -3.75 4.59 5.07
C ALA A 50 -2.74 3.61 5.70
N VAL A 51 -2.03 2.81 4.90
CA VAL A 51 -1.16 1.72 5.38
C VAL A 51 0.30 2.15 5.53
N GLU A 52 0.68 3.35 5.11
CA GLU A 52 2.07 3.84 5.18
C GLU A 52 2.43 4.55 6.49
N SER A 53 1.62 4.42 7.53
CA SER A 53 1.93 5.03 8.82
C SER A 53 3.10 4.34 9.51
N ARG A 54 4.11 5.13 9.91
CA ARG A 54 5.21 4.64 10.76
C ARG A 54 4.75 4.30 12.18
N ASP A 55 3.50 4.59 12.53
CA ASP A 55 2.93 4.41 13.86
C ASP A 55 2.11 3.12 14.01
N GLN A 56 2.25 2.17 13.09
CA GLN A 56 1.59 0.87 13.20
C GLN A 56 2.05 0.15 14.47
N ALA A 57 1.12 -0.58 15.11
CA ALA A 57 1.42 -1.38 16.28
C ALA A 57 2.42 -2.48 15.92
N LEU A 58 3.50 -2.57 16.70
CA LEU A 58 4.55 -3.56 16.57
C LEU A 58 4.32 -4.75 17.48
N THR A 59 4.73 -5.92 17.02
CA THR A 59 4.72 -7.17 17.76
C THR A 59 6.13 -7.75 17.87
N GLY A 60 6.33 -8.72 18.77
CA GLY A 60 7.60 -9.45 18.81
C GLY A 60 7.88 -10.24 17.52
N ASP A 61 6.82 -10.59 16.77
CA ASP A 61 6.95 -11.31 15.50
C ASP A 61 7.59 -10.46 14.44
N ASP A 62 7.30 -9.15 14.38
CA ASP A 62 7.96 -8.22 13.46
C ASP A 62 9.49 -8.22 13.65
N LEU A 63 9.94 -8.23 14.90
CA LEU A 63 11.36 -8.32 15.20
C LEU A 63 11.95 -9.67 14.77
N ARG A 64 11.24 -10.78 15.03
CA ARG A 64 11.68 -12.11 14.62
C ARG A 64 11.77 -12.26 13.11
N ILE A 65 10.83 -11.68 12.36
CA ILE A 65 10.84 -11.67 10.89
C ILE A 65 12.10 -10.99 10.38
N LEU A 66 12.43 -9.81 10.90
CA LEU A 66 13.63 -9.07 10.48
C LEU A 66 14.91 -9.84 10.80
N GLN A 67 15.03 -10.41 12.00
CA GLN A 67 16.16 -11.22 12.42
C GLN A 67 16.30 -12.48 11.55
N ARG A 68 15.17 -13.10 11.21
CA ARG A 68 15.17 -14.29 10.35
C ARG A 68 15.59 -13.94 8.92
N ALA A 69 15.09 -12.85 8.35
CA ALA A 69 15.50 -12.38 7.04
C ALA A 69 17.01 -12.05 7.00
N ASP A 70 17.52 -11.42 8.05
CA ASP A 70 18.95 -11.14 8.18
C ASP A 70 19.79 -12.43 8.24
N SER A 71 19.30 -13.48 8.91
CA SER A 71 19.96 -14.78 8.99
C SER A 71 19.96 -15.55 7.66
N LEU A 72 18.93 -15.38 6.83
CA LEU A 72 18.88 -15.94 5.47
C LEU A 72 19.90 -15.25 4.57
N LEU A 73 20.04 -13.94 4.71
CA LEU A 73 21.05 -13.12 4.02
C LEU A 73 22.37 -13.08 4.81
N LYS A 74 22.89 -14.21 5.20
CA LYS A 74 24.08 -14.32 6.09
C LYS A 74 25.36 -13.73 5.48
N ASP A 75 25.55 -13.89 4.17
CA ASP A 75 26.74 -13.40 3.44
C ASP A 75 26.41 -13.13 1.96
N VAL A 76 27.37 -12.51 1.25
CA VAL A 76 27.19 -12.12 -0.15
C VAL A 76 26.98 -13.30 -1.10
N SER A 77 27.44 -14.51 -0.77
CA SER A 77 27.34 -15.68 -1.65
C SER A 77 25.91 -16.20 -1.77
N VAL A 78 25.09 -15.95 -0.76
CA VAL A 78 23.66 -16.31 -0.74
C VAL A 78 22.75 -15.18 -1.20
N TRP A 79 23.30 -14.01 -1.52
CA TRP A 79 22.50 -12.90 -1.99
C TRP A 79 22.20 -13.00 -3.47
N ASN A 80 20.88 -13.02 -3.83
CA ASN A 80 20.42 -12.84 -5.19
C ASN A 80 20.22 -11.33 -5.48
N ARG A 81 21.09 -10.77 -6.31
CA ARG A 81 21.03 -9.38 -6.72
C ARG A 81 19.89 -9.09 -7.71
N HIS A 82 19.38 -10.11 -8.41
CA HIS A 82 18.37 -9.99 -9.46
C HIS A 82 17.05 -10.53 -8.97
N ASP A 83 16.32 -9.72 -8.21
CA ASP A 83 14.98 -10.04 -7.73
C ASP A 83 13.98 -9.94 -8.88
N ASP A 84 13.39 -11.09 -9.25
CA ASP A 84 12.30 -11.20 -10.22
C ASP A 84 10.98 -11.65 -9.56
N ARG A 85 10.97 -11.73 -8.22
CA ARG A 85 9.90 -12.27 -7.38
C ARG A 85 9.69 -13.78 -7.51
N ALA A 86 10.53 -14.50 -8.20
CA ALA A 86 10.49 -15.96 -8.27
C ALA A 86 11.12 -16.58 -7.01
N CYS A 87 10.55 -16.30 -5.83
CA CYS A 87 11.13 -16.71 -4.55
C CYS A 87 11.27 -18.22 -4.38
N ALA A 88 10.52 -19.03 -5.14
CA ALA A 88 10.69 -20.48 -5.17
C ALA A 88 12.03 -20.89 -5.82
N ASP A 89 12.44 -20.16 -6.86
CA ASP A 89 13.72 -20.41 -7.56
C ASP A 89 14.90 -19.95 -6.68
N ASP A 90 14.75 -18.83 -5.99
CA ASP A 90 15.71 -18.37 -4.99
C ASP A 90 15.89 -19.42 -3.87
N GLU A 91 14.80 -19.94 -3.33
CA GLU A 91 14.83 -20.99 -2.30
C GLU A 91 15.53 -22.26 -2.79
N ALA A 92 15.21 -22.72 -3.99
CA ALA A 92 15.82 -23.90 -4.60
C ALA A 92 17.33 -23.71 -4.86
N ALA A 93 17.75 -22.50 -5.20
CA ALA A 93 19.15 -22.14 -5.40
C ALA A 93 19.91 -21.84 -4.08
N GLY A 94 19.23 -21.77 -2.95
CA GLY A 94 19.80 -21.35 -1.67
C GLY A 94 20.30 -19.89 -1.68
N LYS A 95 19.74 -19.06 -2.55
CA LYS A 95 20.05 -17.63 -2.68
C LYS A 95 18.79 -16.82 -2.38
N TRP A 96 18.97 -15.62 -1.89
CA TRP A 96 17.87 -14.79 -1.43
C TRP A 96 18.02 -13.35 -1.90
N SER A 97 17.02 -12.84 -2.61
CA SER A 97 16.86 -11.40 -2.73
C SER A 97 16.33 -10.81 -1.41
N LEU A 98 16.43 -9.51 -1.23
CA LEU A 98 15.89 -8.86 -0.03
C LEU A 98 14.40 -9.15 0.16
N PHE A 99 13.62 -9.08 -0.93
CA PHE A 99 12.19 -9.37 -0.88
C PHE A 99 11.92 -10.84 -0.54
N CYS A 100 12.60 -11.78 -1.19
CA CYS A 100 12.37 -13.21 -0.98
C CYS A 100 12.82 -13.68 0.42
N ALA A 101 13.90 -13.12 0.97
CA ALA A 101 14.30 -13.37 2.35
C ALA A 101 13.24 -12.90 3.35
N LEU A 102 12.69 -11.70 3.16
CA LEU A 102 11.61 -11.18 4.00
C LEU A 102 10.32 -12.00 3.84
N GLN A 103 9.95 -12.35 2.61
CA GLN A 103 8.77 -13.18 2.36
C GLN A 103 8.88 -14.55 3.01
N LYS A 104 10.06 -15.20 2.93
CA LYS A 104 10.32 -16.49 3.57
C LYS A 104 10.23 -16.37 5.08
N ALA A 105 10.88 -15.37 5.66
CA ALA A 105 10.84 -15.11 7.09
C ALA A 105 9.41 -14.87 7.61
N ASP A 106 8.62 -14.08 6.86
CA ASP A 106 7.21 -13.80 7.19
C ASP A 106 6.38 -15.08 7.23
N ARG A 107 6.50 -15.94 6.20
CA ARG A 107 5.82 -17.25 6.18
C ARG A 107 6.25 -18.19 7.30
N GLU A 108 7.53 -18.22 7.64
CA GLU A 108 8.06 -19.08 8.71
C GLU A 108 7.57 -18.65 10.09
N ILE A 109 7.36 -17.35 10.31
CA ILE A 109 6.96 -16.79 11.61
C ILE A 109 5.43 -16.72 11.77
N LEU A 110 4.71 -16.31 10.72
CA LEU A 110 3.25 -16.09 10.77
C LEU A 110 2.43 -17.21 10.15
N GLY A 111 3.07 -18.18 9.46
CA GLY A 111 2.39 -19.25 8.72
C GLY A 111 1.93 -18.84 7.32
N GLU A 112 1.83 -17.55 7.04
CA GLU A 112 1.41 -17.00 5.74
C GLU A 112 2.19 -15.75 5.39
N TYR A 113 2.22 -15.37 4.11
CA TYR A 113 2.84 -14.13 3.68
C TYR A 113 1.86 -12.96 3.77
N GLN A 114 2.25 -11.92 4.50
CA GLN A 114 1.49 -10.68 4.63
C GLN A 114 2.23 -9.52 3.98
N HIS A 115 1.84 -9.17 2.76
CA HIS A 115 2.50 -8.13 1.96
C HIS A 115 2.66 -6.78 2.68
N ARG A 116 1.74 -6.45 3.58
CA ARG A 116 1.70 -5.20 4.35
C ARG A 116 2.10 -5.37 5.82
N ASN A 117 2.79 -6.44 6.14
CA ASN A 117 3.35 -6.66 7.46
C ASN A 117 4.24 -5.50 7.90
N VAL A 118 4.23 -5.17 9.19
CA VAL A 118 4.97 -4.04 9.76
C VAL A 118 6.47 -4.21 9.58
N ALA A 119 7.01 -5.42 9.71
CA ALA A 119 8.44 -5.70 9.48
C ALA A 119 8.86 -5.30 8.05
N LEU A 120 8.08 -5.66 7.03
CA LEU A 120 8.36 -5.30 5.64
C LEU A 120 8.23 -3.79 5.42
N GLN A 121 7.30 -3.13 6.09
CA GLN A 121 7.15 -1.68 6.03
C GLN A 121 8.35 -0.96 6.63
N GLU A 122 8.86 -1.42 7.76
CA GLU A 122 10.05 -0.80 8.39
C GLU A 122 11.28 -0.92 7.49
N VAL A 123 11.46 -2.03 6.76
CA VAL A 123 12.52 -2.13 5.75
C VAL A 123 12.31 -1.13 4.61
N ARG A 124 11.08 -0.96 4.12
CA ARG A 124 10.78 0.05 3.09
C ARG A 124 11.08 1.46 3.58
N PHE A 125 10.80 1.77 4.84
CA PHE A 125 11.16 3.06 5.44
C PHE A 125 12.67 3.21 5.62
N ALA A 126 13.38 2.14 6.00
CA ALA A 126 14.84 2.17 6.09
C ALA A 126 15.49 2.44 4.72
N ILE A 127 14.97 1.80 3.65
CA ILE A 127 15.39 2.08 2.27
C ILE A 127 15.11 3.55 1.91
N GLN A 128 13.92 4.05 2.21
CA GLN A 128 13.56 5.44 1.93
C GLN A 128 14.51 6.42 2.58
N ASP A 129 14.88 6.17 3.83
CA ASP A 129 15.80 7.05 4.56
C ASP A 129 17.23 6.92 4.04
N ALA A 130 17.72 5.70 3.76
CA ALA A 130 19.04 5.46 3.21
C ALA A 130 19.24 6.06 1.80
N THR A 131 18.17 6.16 1.01
CA THR A 131 18.22 6.71 -0.36
C THR A 131 17.93 8.20 -0.41
N ARG A 132 17.45 8.80 0.67
CA ARG A 132 17.14 10.24 0.73
C ARG A 132 18.40 11.10 0.55
N ASP A 133 19.48 10.71 1.18
CA ASP A 133 20.74 11.45 1.21
C ASP A 133 21.66 11.12 0.01
N ARG A 134 21.38 10.02 -0.67
CA ARG A 134 22.07 9.68 -1.93
C ARG A 134 21.43 10.50 -3.06
N GLN A 135 21.73 11.79 -3.11
CA GLN A 135 21.22 12.77 -4.07
C GLN A 135 21.73 12.55 -5.51
N THR A 136 21.65 11.35 -6.02
CA THR A 136 21.67 11.20 -7.47
C THR A 136 20.24 11.38 -7.94
N GLU A 137 19.98 12.46 -8.62
CA GLU A 137 18.65 12.89 -9.15
C GLU A 137 17.93 11.74 -9.91
N MET A 138 18.70 10.83 -10.48
CA MET A 138 18.22 9.64 -11.17
C MET A 138 17.63 8.58 -10.23
N VAL A 139 18.25 8.34 -9.09
CA VAL A 139 17.77 7.37 -8.08
C VAL A 139 16.50 7.89 -7.41
N ILE A 140 16.45 9.18 -7.08
CA ILE A 140 15.26 9.80 -6.49
C ILE A 140 14.10 9.78 -7.48
N ARG A 141 14.34 10.01 -8.77
CA ARG A 141 13.29 9.94 -9.81
C ARG A 141 12.77 8.52 -9.98
N ALA A 142 13.65 7.53 -10.06
CA ALA A 142 13.28 6.12 -10.12
C ALA A 142 12.49 5.70 -8.88
N LEU A 143 12.96 6.01 -7.66
CA LEU A 143 12.29 5.64 -6.41
C LEU A 143 10.97 6.39 -6.16
N ARG A 144 10.79 7.60 -6.71
CA ARG A 144 9.50 8.32 -6.67
C ARG A 144 8.48 7.73 -7.64
N GLN A 145 8.95 7.14 -8.74
CA GLN A 145 8.09 6.57 -9.79
C GLN A 145 7.57 5.18 -9.37
N PHE A 146 8.25 4.49 -8.45
CA PHE A 146 7.87 3.16 -7.98
C PHE A 146 7.01 3.23 -6.72
N SER A 147 5.91 2.49 -6.72
CA SER A 147 5.06 2.31 -5.54
C SER A 147 5.84 1.64 -4.40
N LEU A 148 5.51 1.96 -3.14
CA LEU A 148 6.13 1.33 -1.96
C LEU A 148 6.20 -0.21 -2.01
N PRO A 149 5.20 -0.92 -2.58
CA PRO A 149 5.24 -2.38 -2.70
C PRO A 149 6.45 -2.92 -3.46
N HIS A 150 6.96 -2.19 -4.45
CA HIS A 150 8.10 -2.62 -5.27
C HIS A 150 9.46 -2.16 -4.73
N ARG A 151 9.46 -1.27 -3.75
CA ARG A 151 10.69 -0.65 -3.23
C ARG A 151 11.75 -1.65 -2.77
N LEU A 152 11.36 -2.78 -2.20
CA LEU A 152 12.28 -3.83 -1.76
C LEU A 152 13.05 -4.44 -2.95
N MET A 153 12.31 -4.80 -4.01
CA MET A 153 12.87 -5.36 -5.23
C MET A 153 13.69 -4.33 -5.99
N ASP A 154 13.14 -3.13 -6.16
CA ASP A 154 13.80 -2.06 -6.89
C ASP A 154 15.13 -1.69 -6.24
N PHE A 155 15.17 -1.56 -4.90
CA PHE A 155 16.40 -1.31 -4.15
C PHE A 155 17.41 -2.46 -4.32
N ASN A 156 16.97 -3.71 -4.23
CA ASN A 156 17.83 -4.88 -4.39
C ASN A 156 18.48 -4.93 -5.78
N ASN A 157 17.75 -4.48 -6.81
CA ASN A 157 18.15 -4.56 -8.21
C ASN A 157 18.95 -3.34 -8.70
N LEU A 158 19.05 -2.25 -7.92
CA LEU A 158 19.83 -1.09 -8.31
C LEU A 158 21.30 -1.47 -8.54
N PRO A 159 21.93 -1.01 -9.65
CA PRO A 159 23.33 -1.30 -9.94
C PRO A 159 24.29 -0.87 -8.82
N GLU A 160 23.94 0.20 -8.10
CA GLU A 160 24.74 0.78 -7.02
C GLU A 160 24.54 0.08 -5.68
N THR A 161 23.46 -0.70 -5.53
CA THR A 161 23.19 -1.41 -4.28
C THR A 161 24.20 -2.54 -4.09
N ARG A 162 24.87 -2.53 -2.95
CA ARG A 162 25.79 -3.58 -2.49
C ARG A 162 25.13 -4.43 -1.42
N PHE A 163 25.71 -5.58 -1.16
CA PHE A 163 25.24 -6.46 -0.10
C PHE A 163 25.23 -5.76 1.27
N GLU A 164 26.25 -4.96 1.54
CA GLU A 164 26.36 -4.16 2.77
C GLU A 164 25.20 -3.18 2.93
N ASP A 165 24.69 -2.61 1.84
CA ASP A 165 23.53 -1.72 1.86
C ASP A 165 22.25 -2.51 2.23
N VAL A 166 22.10 -3.73 1.72
CA VAL A 166 21.00 -4.64 2.08
C VAL A 166 21.05 -5.00 3.56
N LYS A 167 22.24 -5.34 4.08
CA LYS A 167 22.46 -5.60 5.52
C LYS A 167 22.18 -4.37 6.36
N GLN A 168 22.59 -3.19 5.90
CA GLN A 168 22.36 -1.93 6.60
C GLN A 168 20.88 -1.62 6.76
N VAL A 169 20.06 -1.74 5.69
CA VAL A 169 18.63 -1.45 5.80
C VAL A 169 17.91 -2.44 6.71
N LEU A 170 18.28 -3.72 6.69
CA LEU A 170 17.77 -4.72 7.64
C LEU A 170 18.16 -4.39 9.08
N ARG A 171 19.40 -4.01 9.34
CA ARG A 171 19.86 -3.62 10.66
C ARG A 171 19.10 -2.41 11.18
N VAL A 172 18.96 -1.35 10.37
CA VAL A 172 18.21 -0.13 10.75
C VAL A 172 16.76 -0.45 11.07
N ALA A 173 16.11 -1.28 10.26
CA ALA A 173 14.75 -1.71 10.52
C ALA A 173 14.63 -2.49 11.84
N THR A 174 15.55 -3.43 12.07
CA THR A 174 15.63 -4.24 13.31
C THR A 174 15.83 -3.38 14.54
N GLU A 175 16.77 -2.43 14.49
CA GLU A 175 17.03 -1.49 15.59
C GLU A 175 15.80 -0.62 15.90
N ARG A 176 15.10 -0.11 14.87
CA ARG A 176 13.87 0.69 15.04
C ARG A 176 12.75 -0.11 15.69
N VAL A 177 12.50 -1.32 15.20
CA VAL A 177 11.49 -2.21 15.75
C VAL A 177 11.84 -2.55 17.19
N GLY A 178 13.06 -2.96 17.48
CA GLY A 178 13.53 -3.28 18.82
C GLY A 178 13.42 -2.09 19.78
N ALA A 179 13.83 -0.90 19.36
CA ALA A 179 13.71 0.31 20.16
C ALA A 179 12.26 0.69 20.48
N ARG A 180 11.34 0.50 19.52
CA ARG A 180 9.92 0.78 19.74
C ARG A 180 9.25 -0.26 20.66
N LEU A 181 9.61 -1.53 20.54
CA LEU A 181 9.10 -2.59 21.42
C LEU A 181 9.56 -2.38 22.87
N ASN A 182 10.78 -1.90 23.08
CA ASN A 182 11.37 -1.66 24.37
C ASN A 182 10.96 -0.31 25.02
N ARG A 183 10.22 0.55 24.30
CA ARG A 183 9.69 1.76 24.91
C ARG A 183 8.65 1.37 25.95
N PRO A 184 8.80 1.79 27.23
CA PRO A 184 7.75 1.60 28.19
C PRO A 184 6.47 2.24 27.63
N LYS A 185 5.37 1.47 27.59
CA LYS A 185 4.06 2.03 27.24
C LYS A 185 3.86 3.20 28.20
N GLN A 186 4.00 4.42 27.72
CA GLN A 186 3.59 5.59 28.48
C GLN A 186 2.10 5.37 28.75
N GLN A 187 1.81 4.88 29.94
CA GLN A 187 0.46 4.81 30.47
C GLN A 187 -0.06 6.24 30.32
N GLY A 188 -1.08 6.38 29.49
CA GLY A 188 -1.70 7.66 29.21
C GLY A 188 -2.06 8.35 30.53
N HIS A 189 -1.15 9.18 30.99
CA HIS A 189 -1.42 10.13 32.06
C HIS A 189 -2.33 11.18 31.41
N LEU A 190 -3.62 10.86 31.34
CA LEU A 190 -4.64 11.86 31.13
C LEU A 190 -4.42 12.91 32.22
N PRO A 191 -4.12 14.16 31.88
CA PRO A 191 -4.00 15.20 32.89
C PRO A 191 -5.27 15.19 33.70
N PRO A 192 -5.19 15.28 35.04
CA PRO A 192 -6.37 15.27 35.90
C PRO A 192 -7.29 16.39 35.39
N ASN A 193 -8.49 15.98 35.02
CA ASN A 193 -9.55 16.83 34.52
C ASN A 193 -9.72 17.98 35.53
N LYS A 194 -9.24 19.21 35.15
CA LYS A 194 -9.51 20.42 35.93
C LYS A 194 -11.03 20.57 35.97
N ARG A 195 -11.65 20.04 37.02
CA ARG A 195 -13.04 20.34 37.33
C ARG A 195 -13.13 21.86 37.35
N LEU A 196 -13.84 22.40 36.39
CA LEU A 196 -14.31 23.77 36.44
C LEU A 196 -15.07 23.94 37.76
N GLN A 197 -14.47 24.64 38.69
CA GLN A 197 -15.18 25.08 39.90
C GLN A 197 -16.30 26.02 39.44
N PRO A 198 -17.56 25.77 39.83
CA PRO A 198 -18.62 26.72 39.56
C PRO A 198 -18.31 28.03 40.34
N SER A 199 -18.16 29.11 39.57
CA SER A 199 -18.07 30.48 40.09
C SER A 199 -19.37 30.77 40.82
N GLY A 200 -19.34 30.71 42.18
CA GLY A 200 -20.43 31.17 42.97
C GLY A 200 -20.55 32.69 42.93
N ARG A 201 -21.77 33.16 42.65
CA ARG A 201 -22.30 34.48 43.04
C ARG A 201 -23.45 34.23 44.00
#